data_ff08a50bf9733572ba65c57153db7b8b
#
_entry.id   ff08a50bf9733572ba65c57153db7b8b
#
_cell.length_a   1.000
_cell.length_b   1.000
_cell.length_c   1.000
_cell.angle_alpha   90.00
_cell.angle_beta   90.00
_cell.angle_gamma   90.00
#
_symmetry.space_group_name_H-M   'P 1'
#
loop_
_entity.id
_entity.type
_entity.pdbx_description
1 polymer ?
#
loop_
_entity_poly.entity_id
_entity_poly.type
_entity_poly.pdbx_seq_one_letter_code
_entity_poly.pdbx_strand_id
1 'polypeptide(L)'
;MVKVITQETFDAVVKENVDEFGMEMAEAIKDAREQFEKQGINLGNIVISEKGSQVVVEAVQDLFKDLPDEEVLVRLKTIQDCCKDDLAQRVLATNNGAYSVLIKLVRAAADTAVQLEVVRTLTSVMNTNPDMLEAQGIDAINKILRLCFSLNY
;
A
#
# COMPACT_ATOMS: atom_id res chain seq x y z
N MET A 1 21.41 27.23 3.24
CA MET A 1 20.28 26.62 3.94
C MET A 1 19.48 25.77 2.96
N VAL A 2 19.34 24.49 3.25
CA VAL A 2 18.59 23.56 2.38
C VAL A 2 17.09 23.77 2.62
N LYS A 3 16.34 24.02 1.54
CA LYS A 3 14.89 24.12 1.60
C LYS A 3 14.29 22.73 1.38
N VAL A 4 13.33 22.37 2.19
CA VAL A 4 12.58 21.11 2.06
C VAL A 4 11.09 21.41 2.02
N ILE A 5 10.34 20.49 1.43
CA ILE A 5 8.87 20.55 1.39
C ILE A 5 8.30 19.28 2.01
N THR A 6 7.02 19.32 2.33
CA THR A 6 6.31 18.12 2.83
C THR A 6 5.91 17.21 1.67
N GLN A 7 5.68 15.94 1.98
CA GLN A 7 5.15 14.98 1.01
C GLN A 7 3.81 15.46 0.43
N GLU A 8 2.96 16.03 1.27
CA GLU A 8 1.66 16.56 0.87
C GLU A 8 1.80 17.65 -0.18
N THR A 9 2.77 18.55 -0.01
CA THR A 9 3.04 19.63 -0.97
C THR A 9 3.47 19.08 -2.33
N PHE A 10 4.35 18.10 -2.32
CA PHE A 10 4.80 17.43 -3.55
C PHE A 10 3.63 16.72 -4.25
N ASP A 11 2.88 15.94 -3.50
CA ASP A 11 1.73 15.18 -4.03
C ASP A 11 0.64 16.11 -4.59
N ALA A 12 0.43 17.27 -3.96
CA ALA A 12 -0.52 18.26 -4.44
C ALA A 12 -0.14 18.80 -5.82
N VAL A 13 1.15 19.08 -6.05
CA VAL A 13 1.63 19.54 -7.36
C VAL A 13 1.51 18.44 -8.41
N VAL A 14 1.85 17.20 -8.06
CA VAL A 14 1.67 16.06 -8.98
C VAL A 14 0.21 15.90 -9.36
N LYS A 15 -0.68 15.98 -8.38
CA LYS A 15 -2.13 15.88 -8.61
C LYS A 15 -2.64 17.00 -9.53
N GLU A 16 -2.20 18.21 -9.28
CA GLU A 16 -2.53 19.38 -10.14
C GLU A 16 -2.10 19.13 -11.58
N ASN A 17 -0.88 18.63 -11.76
CA ASN A 17 -0.37 18.34 -13.09
C ASN A 17 -1.22 17.29 -13.82
N VAL A 18 -1.70 16.28 -13.11
CA VAL A 18 -2.58 15.26 -13.70
C VAL A 18 -3.97 15.82 -13.98
N ASP A 19 -4.57 16.49 -13.00
CA ASP A 19 -5.98 16.91 -13.05
C ASP A 19 -6.20 18.13 -13.96
N GLU A 20 -5.30 19.13 -13.88
CA GLU A 20 -5.47 20.39 -14.61
C GLU A 20 -4.76 20.40 -15.97
N PHE A 21 -3.60 19.76 -16.05
CA PHE A 21 -2.81 19.77 -17.29
C PHE A 21 -2.91 18.45 -18.07
N GLY A 22 -3.63 17.48 -17.56
CA GLY A 22 -3.86 16.21 -18.26
C GLY A 22 -2.61 15.38 -18.48
N MET A 23 -1.58 15.55 -17.64
CA MET A 23 -0.32 14.82 -17.77
C MET A 23 -0.48 13.37 -17.34
N GLU A 24 0.29 12.47 -17.96
CA GLU A 24 0.48 11.12 -17.45
C GLU A 24 1.16 11.18 -16.07
N MET A 25 0.91 10.20 -15.23
CA MET A 25 1.44 10.20 -13.86
C MET A 25 2.96 10.31 -13.80
N ALA A 26 3.67 9.57 -14.65
CA ALA A 26 5.14 9.61 -14.69
C ALA A 26 5.65 11.00 -15.12
N GLU A 27 5.00 11.61 -16.08
CA GLU A 27 5.32 12.96 -16.57
C GLU A 27 5.01 14.01 -15.50
N ALA A 28 3.88 13.88 -14.82
CA ALA A 28 3.48 14.79 -13.74
C ALA A 28 4.49 14.77 -12.59
N ILE A 29 4.98 13.60 -12.21
CA ILE A 29 6.00 13.43 -11.18
C ILE A 29 7.31 14.06 -11.62
N LYS A 30 7.74 13.79 -12.83
CA LYS A 30 8.97 14.36 -13.41
C LYS A 30 8.92 15.89 -13.42
N ASP A 31 7.83 16.45 -13.89
CA ASP A 31 7.63 17.90 -13.96
C ASP A 31 7.65 18.55 -12.56
N ALA A 32 6.94 17.97 -11.62
CA ALA A 32 6.94 18.42 -10.23
C ALA A 32 8.35 18.40 -9.62
N ARG A 33 9.08 17.33 -9.84
CA ARG A 33 10.47 17.18 -9.39
C ARG A 33 11.37 18.28 -9.97
N GLU A 34 11.30 18.50 -11.28
CA GLU A 34 12.09 19.54 -11.95
C GLU A 34 11.76 20.93 -11.43
N GLN A 35 10.48 21.24 -11.21
CA GLN A 35 10.05 22.52 -10.67
C GLN A 35 10.66 22.80 -9.28
N PHE A 36 10.59 21.82 -8.40
CA PHE A 36 11.12 21.98 -7.04
C PHE A 36 12.66 22.04 -7.03
N GLU A 37 13.32 21.24 -7.85
CA GLU A 37 14.78 21.27 -7.97
C GLU A 37 15.29 22.64 -8.50
N LYS A 38 14.58 23.24 -9.45
CA LYS A 38 14.89 24.59 -9.96
C LYS A 38 14.77 25.67 -8.86
N GLN A 39 13.91 25.45 -7.89
CA GLN A 39 13.74 26.35 -6.74
C GLN A 39 14.76 26.12 -5.64
N GLY A 40 15.68 25.18 -5.82
CA GLY A 40 16.70 24.83 -4.83
C GLY A 40 16.16 23.95 -3.68
N ILE A 41 15.05 23.30 -3.88
CA ILE A 41 14.44 22.43 -2.88
C ILE A 41 15.08 21.06 -2.93
N ASN A 42 15.46 20.54 -1.76
CA ASN A 42 15.98 19.18 -1.62
C ASN A 42 14.81 18.20 -1.46
N LEU A 43 14.71 17.25 -2.39
CA LEU A 43 13.66 16.23 -2.41
C LEU A 43 14.08 14.91 -1.75
N GLY A 44 15.19 14.89 -1.01
CA GLY A 44 15.68 13.70 -0.35
C GLY A 44 14.73 13.10 0.69
N ASN A 45 13.82 13.92 1.25
CA ASN A 45 12.79 13.49 2.19
C ASN A 45 11.46 13.12 1.50
N ILE A 46 11.39 13.26 0.17
CA ILE A 46 10.18 13.00 -0.60
C ILE A 46 10.26 11.61 -1.20
N VAL A 47 9.20 10.86 -1.01
CA VAL A 47 9.04 9.55 -1.65
C VAL A 47 8.50 9.77 -3.06
N ILE A 48 9.30 9.43 -4.06
CA ILE A 48 8.93 9.53 -5.47
C ILE A 48 8.84 8.10 -6.02
N SER A 49 7.63 7.69 -6.36
CA SER A 49 7.39 6.37 -6.92
C SER A 49 6.82 6.50 -8.33
N GLU A 50 7.69 6.41 -9.32
CA GLU A 50 7.29 6.47 -10.73
C GLU A 50 6.62 5.19 -11.19
N LYS A 51 6.98 4.07 -10.56
CA LYS A 51 6.44 2.74 -10.90
C LYS A 51 5.89 2.10 -9.65
N GLY A 52 4.76 1.44 -9.77
CA GLY A 52 4.19 0.62 -8.72
C GLY A 52 3.25 1.34 -7.76
N SER A 53 3.30 2.67 -7.64
CA SER A 53 2.38 3.38 -6.73
C SER A 53 0.92 3.15 -7.12
N GLN A 54 0.61 3.26 -8.39
CA GLN A 54 -0.72 2.99 -8.91
C GLN A 54 -1.06 1.50 -8.83
N VAL A 55 -0.09 0.63 -9.06
CA VAL A 55 -0.27 -0.83 -9.01
C VAL A 55 -0.71 -1.28 -7.63
N VAL A 56 -0.04 -0.83 -6.57
CA VAL A 56 -0.41 -1.21 -5.20
C VAL A 56 -1.76 -0.62 -4.80
N VAL A 57 -2.04 0.61 -5.19
CA VAL A 57 -3.34 1.26 -4.92
C VAL A 57 -4.48 0.51 -5.61
N GLU A 58 -4.32 0.20 -6.88
CA GLU A 58 -5.33 -0.57 -7.63
C GLU A 58 -5.54 -1.95 -7.03
N ALA A 59 -4.46 -2.64 -6.65
CA ALA A 59 -4.57 -3.95 -6.02
C ALA A 59 -5.35 -3.89 -4.71
N VAL A 60 -5.07 -2.91 -3.86
CA VAL A 60 -5.80 -2.70 -2.60
C VAL A 60 -7.27 -2.38 -2.88
N GLN A 61 -7.55 -1.50 -3.82
CA GLN A 61 -8.92 -1.12 -4.18
C GLN A 61 -9.70 -2.28 -4.78
N ASP A 62 -9.05 -3.11 -5.60
CA ASP A 62 -9.69 -4.30 -6.18
C ASP A 62 -10.10 -5.30 -5.11
N LEU A 63 -9.35 -5.40 -4.02
CA LEU A 63 -9.70 -6.30 -2.92
C LEU A 63 -10.98 -5.88 -2.17
N PHE A 64 -11.41 -4.62 -2.27
CA PHE A 64 -12.71 -4.19 -1.73
C PHE A 64 -13.89 -4.68 -2.59
N LYS A 65 -13.62 -5.09 -3.82
CA LYS A 65 -14.62 -5.65 -4.72
C LYS A 65 -14.82 -7.14 -4.41
N ASP A 66 -15.96 -7.67 -4.83
CA ASP A 66 -16.24 -9.09 -4.69
C ASP A 66 -15.53 -9.85 -5.83
N LEU A 67 -14.39 -10.45 -5.54
CA LEU A 67 -13.54 -11.14 -6.51
C LEU A 67 -13.50 -12.64 -6.21
N PRO A 68 -13.35 -13.50 -7.25
CA PRO A 68 -13.05 -14.92 -7.05
C PRO A 68 -11.72 -15.10 -6.30
N ASP A 69 -11.59 -16.21 -5.57
CA ASP A 69 -10.40 -16.51 -4.77
C ASP A 69 -9.09 -16.43 -5.59
N GLU A 70 -9.13 -16.91 -6.81
CA GLU A 70 -7.97 -16.87 -7.72
C GLU A 70 -7.49 -15.44 -7.97
N GLU A 71 -8.41 -14.51 -8.19
CA GLU A 71 -8.08 -13.10 -8.38
C GLU A 71 -7.65 -12.42 -7.08
N VAL A 72 -8.27 -12.80 -5.97
CA VAL A 72 -7.84 -12.33 -4.64
C VAL A 72 -6.38 -12.69 -4.40
N LEU A 73 -5.99 -13.93 -4.67
CA LEU A 73 -4.62 -14.40 -4.52
C LEU A 73 -3.64 -13.60 -5.39
N VAL A 74 -4.01 -13.29 -6.62
CA VAL A 74 -3.19 -12.47 -7.53
C VAL A 74 -2.98 -11.07 -6.96
N ARG A 75 -4.04 -10.44 -6.45
CA ARG A 75 -3.94 -9.09 -5.84
C ARG A 75 -3.11 -9.08 -4.57
N LEU A 76 -3.27 -10.10 -3.72
CA LEU A 76 -2.47 -10.26 -2.51
C LEU A 76 -0.98 -10.39 -2.86
N LYS A 77 -0.65 -11.20 -3.85
CA LYS A 77 0.73 -11.36 -4.32
C LYS A 77 1.31 -10.06 -4.85
N THR A 78 0.53 -9.30 -5.60
CA THR A 78 0.91 -7.99 -6.12
C THR A 78 1.27 -7.04 -4.99
N ILE A 79 0.44 -6.97 -3.95
CA ILE A 79 0.69 -6.13 -2.77
C ILE A 79 1.97 -6.57 -2.05
N GLN A 80 2.16 -7.87 -1.85
CA GLN A 80 3.38 -8.42 -1.23
C GLN A 80 4.62 -8.00 -2.00
N ASP A 81 4.62 -8.17 -3.31
CA ASP A 81 5.76 -7.85 -4.17
C ASP A 81 6.06 -6.35 -4.18
N CYS A 82 5.03 -5.50 -4.19
CA CYS A 82 5.19 -4.05 -4.13
C CYS A 82 5.73 -3.57 -2.78
N CYS A 83 5.28 -4.17 -1.69
CA CYS A 83 5.60 -3.72 -0.33
C CYS A 83 6.87 -4.34 0.25
N LYS A 84 7.43 -5.36 -0.36
CA LYS A 84 8.48 -6.20 0.20
C LYS A 84 9.70 -5.42 0.71
N ASP A 85 10.25 -4.53 -0.12
CA ASP A 85 11.45 -3.77 0.20
C ASP A 85 11.24 -2.26 0.02
N ASP A 86 10.00 -1.80 0.00
CA ASP A 86 9.66 -0.43 -0.33
C ASP A 86 8.72 0.18 0.71
N LEU A 87 9.29 1.00 1.60
CA LEU A 87 8.53 1.72 2.62
C LEU A 87 7.44 2.61 2.02
N ALA A 88 7.73 3.24 0.89
CA ALA A 88 6.77 4.13 0.22
C ALA A 88 5.53 3.38 -0.22
N GLN A 89 5.70 2.19 -0.77
CA GLN A 89 4.59 1.34 -1.18
C GLN A 89 3.75 0.88 0.01
N ARG A 90 4.40 0.57 1.14
CA ARG A 90 3.70 0.18 2.38
C ARG A 90 2.84 1.33 2.92
N VAL A 91 3.39 2.52 2.97
CA VAL A 91 2.67 3.72 3.41
C VAL A 91 1.47 3.99 2.48
N LEU A 92 1.69 3.88 1.19
CA LEU A 92 0.65 4.10 0.18
C LEU A 92 -0.47 3.07 0.30
N ALA A 93 -0.13 1.79 0.47
CA ALA A 93 -1.10 0.73 0.69
C ALA A 93 -1.92 0.99 1.96
N THR A 94 -1.27 1.34 3.05
CA THR A 94 -1.92 1.64 4.33
C THR A 94 -2.88 2.83 4.19
N ASN A 95 -2.47 3.89 3.53
CA ASN A 95 -3.30 5.08 3.31
C ASN A 95 -4.51 4.81 2.44
N ASN A 96 -4.49 3.75 1.66
CA ASN A 96 -5.60 3.34 0.79
C ASN A 96 -6.46 2.23 1.40
N GLY A 97 -6.29 1.94 2.69
CA GLY A 97 -7.16 1.03 3.42
C GLY A 97 -6.74 -0.44 3.39
N ALA A 98 -5.45 -0.72 3.19
CA ALA A 98 -4.94 -2.10 3.12
C ALA A 98 -5.30 -2.91 4.38
N TYR A 99 -5.13 -2.34 5.57
CA TYR A 99 -5.45 -3.06 6.81
C TYR A 99 -6.93 -3.42 6.88
N SER A 100 -7.81 -2.49 6.57
CA SER A 100 -9.27 -2.72 6.61
C SER A 100 -9.68 -3.85 5.68
N VAL A 101 -9.19 -3.85 4.45
CA VAL A 101 -9.57 -4.87 3.47
C VAL A 101 -8.96 -6.23 3.80
N LEU A 102 -7.73 -6.27 4.29
CA LEU A 102 -7.07 -7.52 4.66
C LEU A 102 -7.74 -8.18 5.87
N ILE A 103 -8.13 -7.39 6.87
CA ILE A 103 -8.88 -7.88 8.02
C ILE A 103 -10.23 -8.46 7.58
N LYS A 104 -10.93 -7.75 6.69
CA LYS A 104 -12.19 -8.22 6.14
C LYS A 104 -12.04 -9.54 5.41
N LEU A 105 -10.99 -9.68 4.60
CA LEU A 105 -10.72 -10.90 3.85
C LEU A 105 -10.40 -12.09 4.76
N VAL A 106 -9.61 -11.86 5.80
CA VAL A 106 -9.29 -12.89 6.80
C VAL A 106 -10.55 -13.44 7.44
N ARG A 107 -11.49 -12.57 7.80
CA ARG A 107 -12.75 -12.98 8.44
C ARG A 107 -13.70 -13.67 7.47
N ALA A 108 -13.68 -13.28 6.20
CA ALA A 108 -14.60 -13.78 5.20
C ALA A 108 -14.10 -15.05 4.49
N ALA A 109 -12.79 -15.26 4.45
CA ALA A 109 -12.19 -16.36 3.69
C ALA A 109 -12.50 -17.71 4.34
N ALA A 110 -13.09 -18.62 3.56
CA ALA A 110 -13.33 -20.00 3.96
C ALA A 110 -12.13 -20.90 3.64
N ASP A 111 -11.31 -20.51 2.67
CA ASP A 111 -10.15 -21.27 2.21
C ASP A 111 -8.90 -20.90 3.03
N THR A 112 -8.26 -21.91 3.59
CA THR A 112 -7.03 -21.76 4.38
C THR A 112 -5.89 -21.17 3.56
N ALA A 113 -5.78 -21.51 2.28
CA ALA A 113 -4.75 -20.96 1.39
C ALA A 113 -4.90 -19.44 1.23
N VAL A 114 -6.12 -18.96 1.06
CA VAL A 114 -6.42 -17.52 0.98
C VAL A 114 -6.09 -16.84 2.31
N GLN A 115 -6.51 -17.42 3.44
CA GLN A 115 -6.21 -16.89 4.77
C GLN A 115 -4.70 -16.75 5.00
N LEU A 116 -3.93 -17.76 4.61
CA LEU A 116 -2.48 -17.74 4.74
C LEU A 116 -1.85 -16.60 3.92
N GLU A 117 -2.30 -16.43 2.69
CA GLU A 117 -1.80 -15.34 1.83
C GLU A 117 -2.20 -13.96 2.35
N VAL A 118 -3.39 -13.83 2.94
CA VAL A 118 -3.80 -12.58 3.60
C VAL A 118 -2.85 -12.24 4.75
N VAL A 119 -2.50 -13.23 5.58
CA VAL A 119 -1.56 -13.05 6.70
C VAL A 119 -0.17 -12.64 6.21
N ARG A 120 0.32 -13.28 5.15
CA ARG A 120 1.59 -12.90 4.52
C ARG A 120 1.58 -11.48 4.00
N THR A 121 0.47 -11.08 3.38
CA THR A 121 0.28 -9.72 2.88
C THR A 121 0.26 -8.71 4.03
N LEU A 122 -0.46 -9.00 5.11
CA LEU A 122 -0.46 -8.18 6.32
C LEU A 122 0.95 -8.00 6.87
N THR A 123 1.72 -9.07 6.97
CA THR A 123 3.10 -9.03 7.43
C THR A 123 3.96 -8.12 6.56
N SER A 124 3.80 -8.20 5.25
CA SER A 124 4.54 -7.36 4.30
C SER A 124 4.20 -5.88 4.47
N VAL A 125 2.93 -5.55 4.68
CA VAL A 125 2.47 -4.17 4.86
C VAL A 125 2.84 -3.63 6.24
N MET A 126 2.76 -4.46 7.28
CA MET A 126 3.00 -4.09 8.68
C MET A 126 4.47 -3.90 9.04
N ASN A 127 5.38 -4.36 8.24
CA ASN A 127 6.80 -4.52 8.59
C ASN A 127 7.46 -3.25 9.17
N THR A 128 6.83 -2.10 9.01
CA THR A 128 7.34 -0.82 9.52
C THR A 128 6.38 -0.05 10.42
N ASN A 129 5.09 -0.43 10.46
CA ASN A 129 4.07 0.34 11.19
C ASN A 129 3.07 -0.55 11.93
N PRO A 130 3.53 -1.35 12.92
CA PRO A 130 2.60 -2.17 13.70
C PRO A 130 1.59 -1.34 14.51
N ASP A 131 1.93 -0.09 14.84
CA ASP A 131 1.07 0.78 15.63
C ASP A 131 -0.19 1.22 14.90
N MET A 132 -0.23 1.10 13.58
CA MET A 132 -1.41 1.44 12.78
C MET A 132 -2.42 0.30 12.71
N LEU A 133 -2.12 -0.83 13.33
CA LEU A 133 -3.04 -1.96 13.37
C LEU A 133 -4.11 -1.71 14.43
N GLU A 134 -5.35 -1.61 14.00
CA GLU A 134 -6.48 -1.45 14.91
C GLU A 134 -6.69 -2.71 15.76
N ALA A 135 -7.35 -2.57 16.92
CA ALA A 135 -7.65 -3.69 17.83
C ALA A 135 -8.34 -4.85 17.11
N GLN A 136 -9.19 -4.56 16.14
CA GLN A 136 -9.86 -5.57 15.33
C GLN A 136 -8.89 -6.39 14.48
N GLY A 137 -7.82 -5.76 14.00
CA GLY A 137 -6.75 -6.43 13.26
C GLY A 137 -5.94 -7.36 14.14
N ILE A 138 -5.65 -6.93 15.36
CA ILE A 138 -4.96 -7.76 16.35
C ILE A 138 -5.79 -9.01 16.66
N ASP A 139 -7.09 -8.85 16.87
CA ASP A 139 -8.00 -9.99 17.11
C ASP A 139 -8.02 -10.95 15.91
N ALA A 140 -8.08 -10.44 14.71
CA ALA A 140 -8.07 -11.25 13.50
C ALA A 140 -6.76 -12.05 13.37
N ILE A 141 -5.63 -11.43 13.63
CA ILE A 141 -4.32 -12.07 13.61
C ILE A 141 -4.26 -13.17 14.69
N ASN A 142 -4.71 -12.88 15.90
CA ASN A 142 -4.73 -13.86 16.98
C ASN A 142 -5.61 -15.06 16.64
N LYS A 143 -6.75 -14.83 16.03
CA LYS A 143 -7.65 -15.89 15.56
C LYS A 143 -6.98 -16.79 14.52
N ILE A 144 -6.24 -16.19 13.59
CA ILE A 144 -5.51 -16.93 12.55
C ILE A 144 -4.37 -17.74 13.17
N LEU A 145 -3.63 -17.15 14.11
CA LEU A 145 -2.56 -17.86 14.82
C LEU A 145 -3.10 -19.09 15.55
N ARG A 146 -4.26 -18.98 16.19
CA ARG A 146 -4.93 -20.12 16.85
C ARG A 146 -5.30 -21.20 15.84
N LEU A 147 -5.80 -20.82 14.66
CA LEU A 147 -6.11 -21.76 13.59
C LEU A 147 -4.85 -22.47 13.09
N CYS A 148 -3.76 -21.74 12.90
CA CYS A 148 -2.48 -22.30 12.47
C CYS A 148 -1.95 -23.30 13.50
N PHE A 149 -2.05 -23.00 14.78
CA PHE A 149 -1.65 -23.92 15.86
C PHE A 149 -2.52 -25.16 15.91
N SER A 150 -3.82 -25.04 15.63
CA SER A 150 -4.72 -26.19 15.59
C SER A 150 -4.48 -27.10 14.38
N LEU A 151 -4.04 -26.55 13.26
CA LEU A 151 -3.82 -27.28 12.01
C LEU A 151 -2.49 -28.03 11.97
N ASN A 152 -1.56 -27.72 12.86
CA ASN A 152 -0.24 -28.36 12.93
C ASN A 152 -0.21 -29.65 13.75
N TYR A 153 -1.39 -30.14 14.14
CA TYR A 153 -1.52 -31.37 14.95
C TYR A 153 -2.55 -32.31 14.41
#